data_9c153c61f3de2580d732256cfa220242
#
_entry.id   9c153c61f3de2580d732256cfa220242
#
_cell.length_a   1.000
_cell.length_b   1.000
_cell.length_c   1.000
_cell.angle_alpha   90.00
_cell.angle_beta   90.00
_cell.angle_gamma   90.00
#
_symmetry.space_group_name_H-M   'P 1'
#
loop_
_entity.id
_entity.type
_entity.pdbx_description
1 polymer ?
#
loop_
_entity_poly.entity_id
_entity_poly.type
_entity_poly.pdbx_seq_one_letter_code
_entity_poly.pdbx_strand_id
1 'polypeptide(L)'
;FTGEGMLVAILDTGVDMGHEIFKTAPKSPSLTREKLQSMLEQYDFQVEQIISGISVSDLYYSAKIPFQFDYGDRDKDGMPGDKGSHGTHVASTAAGNTGVNEAAMGVAPQAQIINMNVFKSSGGASYSDILAALEDCILLGVDVTNLSLGSDCGYIDYDSEDAFTKSLLDVFERTGESGVSLAVAAGNAYNAAYGDAFGGKALASNPDYGLVSEPSTYGESLSVAA
;
A
#
# COMPACT_ATOMS: atom_id res chain seq x y z
N PHE A 1 4.06 -4.02 -22.40
CA PHE A 1 4.12 -4.68 -21.08
C PHE A 1 2.79 -4.47 -20.39
N THR A 2 2.21 -5.54 -19.84
CA THR A 2 0.87 -5.52 -19.22
C THR A 2 0.89 -5.92 -17.74
N GLY A 3 2.07 -6.15 -17.17
CA GLY A 3 2.25 -6.60 -15.78
C GLY A 3 1.93 -8.08 -15.55
N GLU A 4 2.00 -8.91 -16.60
CA GLU A 4 1.74 -10.35 -16.48
C GLU A 4 2.75 -11.00 -15.54
N GLY A 5 2.26 -11.76 -14.56
CA GLY A 5 3.05 -12.41 -13.53
C GLY A 5 3.50 -11.50 -12.37
N MET A 6 3.21 -10.20 -12.42
CA MET A 6 3.60 -9.24 -11.39
C MET A 6 2.57 -9.13 -10.26
N LEU A 7 3.06 -8.88 -9.05
CA LEU A 7 2.28 -8.57 -7.85
C LEU A 7 2.45 -7.09 -7.50
N VAL A 8 1.35 -6.35 -7.47
CA VAL A 8 1.33 -4.92 -7.09
C VAL A 8 0.55 -4.77 -5.79
N ALA A 9 1.23 -4.40 -4.72
CA ALA A 9 0.58 -4.11 -3.45
C ALA A 9 0.08 -2.66 -3.40
N ILE A 10 -1.14 -2.50 -2.91
CA ILE A 10 -1.79 -1.20 -2.69
C ILE A 10 -2.00 -1.04 -1.19
N LEU A 11 -1.15 -0.21 -0.58
CA LEU A 11 -1.24 0.16 0.84
C LEU A 11 -2.04 1.47 0.92
N ASP A 12 -3.35 1.35 1.15
CA ASP A 12 -4.28 2.47 1.01
C ASP A 12 -5.53 2.28 1.91
N THR A 13 -6.65 2.92 1.57
CA THR A 13 -7.93 2.88 2.31
C THR A 13 -8.74 1.60 2.08
N GLY A 14 -8.17 0.57 1.45
CA GLY A 14 -8.88 -0.62 1.02
C GLY A 14 -9.42 -0.52 -0.41
N VAL A 15 -9.80 -1.65 -0.98
CA VAL A 15 -10.27 -1.78 -2.37
C VAL A 15 -11.66 -2.38 -2.42
N ASP A 16 -12.59 -1.76 -3.14
CA ASP A 16 -13.86 -2.41 -3.52
C ASP A 16 -13.56 -3.56 -4.48
N MET A 17 -13.24 -4.70 -3.91
CA MET A 17 -12.85 -5.90 -4.64
C MET A 17 -13.97 -6.47 -5.51
N GLY A 18 -15.22 -6.11 -5.21
CA GLY A 18 -16.42 -6.47 -5.99
C GLY A 18 -16.61 -5.63 -7.25
N HIS A 19 -15.90 -4.51 -7.40
CA HIS A 19 -16.02 -3.61 -8.52
C HIS A 19 -15.69 -4.31 -9.86
N GLU A 20 -16.43 -3.99 -10.92
CA GLU A 20 -16.30 -4.64 -12.24
C GLU A 20 -14.89 -4.55 -12.83
N ILE A 21 -14.13 -3.52 -12.48
CA ILE A 21 -12.76 -3.29 -12.97
C ILE A 21 -11.76 -4.35 -12.48
N PHE A 22 -12.11 -5.17 -11.48
CA PHE A 22 -11.25 -6.22 -10.93
C PHE A 22 -11.75 -7.65 -11.26
N LYS A 23 -12.81 -7.79 -12.04
CA LYS A 23 -13.42 -9.11 -12.34
C LYS A 23 -12.60 -9.96 -13.32
N THR A 24 -11.79 -9.34 -14.16
CA THR A 24 -11.00 -10.09 -15.15
C THR A 24 -9.72 -10.61 -14.51
N ALA A 25 -9.61 -11.93 -14.42
CA ALA A 25 -8.42 -12.59 -13.93
C ALA A 25 -7.22 -12.36 -14.87
N PRO A 26 -5.98 -12.26 -14.32
CA PRO A 26 -4.77 -12.24 -15.14
C PRO A 26 -4.61 -13.57 -15.88
N LYS A 27 -3.93 -13.53 -17.03
CA LYS A 27 -3.67 -14.74 -17.85
C LYS A 27 -2.74 -15.72 -17.15
N SER A 28 -1.75 -15.21 -16.43
CA SER A 28 -0.72 -15.99 -15.73
C SER A 28 -0.57 -15.47 -14.29
N PRO A 29 -1.48 -15.86 -13.38
CA PRO A 29 -1.38 -15.45 -11.98
C PRO A 29 -0.14 -16.08 -11.32
N SER A 30 0.69 -15.29 -10.68
CA SER A 30 1.89 -15.72 -9.96
C SER A 30 1.61 -16.16 -8.52
N LEU A 31 0.58 -15.58 -7.89
CA LEU A 31 0.10 -15.98 -6.57
C LEU A 31 -1.29 -16.63 -6.71
N THR A 32 -1.34 -17.93 -6.44
CA THR A 32 -2.58 -18.72 -6.42
C THR A 32 -3.01 -18.97 -4.98
N ARG A 33 -4.24 -19.45 -4.79
CA ARG A 33 -4.75 -19.83 -3.47
C ARG A 33 -3.89 -20.90 -2.81
N GLU A 34 -3.46 -21.90 -3.57
CA GLU A 34 -2.63 -23.03 -3.09
C GLU A 34 -1.23 -22.53 -2.69
N LYS A 35 -0.66 -21.61 -3.49
CA LYS A 35 0.63 -21.00 -3.17
C LYS A 35 0.55 -20.16 -1.90
N LEU A 36 -0.49 -19.32 -1.75
CA LEU A 36 -0.71 -18.56 -0.54
C LEU A 36 -0.89 -19.47 0.69
N GLN A 37 -1.66 -20.55 0.57
CA GLN A 37 -1.79 -21.54 1.64
C GLN A 37 -0.44 -22.11 2.08
N SER A 38 0.40 -22.51 1.11
CA SER A 38 1.73 -23.05 1.41
C SER A 38 2.66 -22.02 2.05
N MET A 39 2.50 -20.74 1.68
CA MET A 39 3.30 -19.66 2.26
C MET A 39 2.90 -19.38 3.70
N LEU A 40 1.61 -19.40 4.03
CA LEU A 40 1.10 -19.30 5.41
C LEU A 40 1.57 -20.46 6.31
N GLU A 41 1.77 -21.64 5.76
CA GLU A 41 2.31 -22.79 6.49
C GLU A 41 3.84 -22.72 6.70
N GLN A 42 4.54 -21.92 5.90
CA GLN A 42 6.00 -21.86 5.87
C GLN A 42 6.58 -20.62 6.56
N TYR A 43 5.88 -19.49 6.52
CA TYR A 43 6.36 -18.19 6.99
C TYR A 43 5.44 -17.61 8.06
N ASP A 44 6.00 -16.82 8.96
CA ASP A 44 5.28 -16.14 10.03
C ASP A 44 4.79 -14.77 9.53
N PHE A 45 3.61 -14.73 8.93
CA PHE A 45 2.99 -13.50 8.44
C PHE A 45 2.51 -12.59 9.60
N GLN A 46 2.59 -11.28 9.39
CA GLN A 46 2.07 -10.28 10.34
C GLN A 46 0.56 -10.43 10.55
N VAL A 47 -0.21 -10.76 9.52
CA VAL A 47 -1.65 -11.03 9.63
C VAL A 47 -1.97 -12.14 10.63
N GLU A 48 -1.10 -13.17 10.76
CA GLU A 48 -1.28 -14.27 11.73
C GLU A 48 -0.98 -13.83 13.17
N GLN A 49 -0.08 -12.85 13.34
CA GLN A 49 0.20 -12.23 14.63
C GLN A 49 -0.91 -11.26 15.05
N ILE A 50 -1.55 -10.60 14.09
CA ILE A 50 -2.68 -9.69 14.32
C ILE A 50 -3.95 -10.47 14.65
N ILE A 51 -4.27 -11.52 13.88
CA ILE A 51 -5.46 -12.36 14.07
C ILE A 51 -5.06 -13.82 14.14
N SER A 52 -5.15 -14.39 15.34
CA SER A 52 -4.87 -15.81 15.54
C SER A 52 -5.88 -16.69 14.78
N GLY A 53 -5.36 -17.67 14.06
CA GLY A 53 -6.18 -18.63 13.31
C GLY A 53 -6.76 -18.06 12.01
N ILE A 54 -6.18 -17.01 11.46
CA ILE A 54 -6.47 -16.55 10.11
C ILE A 54 -6.14 -17.64 9.10
N SER A 55 -6.90 -17.75 8.04
CA SER A 55 -6.75 -18.79 7.04
C SER A 55 -6.66 -18.21 5.62
N VAL A 56 -6.21 -19.02 4.68
CA VAL A 56 -6.20 -18.62 3.26
C VAL A 56 -7.59 -18.20 2.76
N SER A 57 -8.67 -18.73 3.34
CA SER A 57 -10.03 -18.36 2.97
C SER A 57 -10.42 -16.95 3.42
N ASP A 58 -9.76 -16.43 4.44
CA ASP A 58 -9.94 -15.06 4.92
C ASP A 58 -9.15 -14.05 4.08
N LEU A 59 -8.03 -14.48 3.50
CA LEU A 59 -7.08 -13.63 2.80
C LEU A 59 -7.23 -13.65 1.27
N TYR A 60 -7.59 -14.80 0.67
CA TYR A 60 -7.68 -14.95 -0.77
C TYR A 60 -9.07 -14.57 -1.28
N TYR A 61 -9.17 -13.48 -2.03
CA TYR A 61 -10.44 -13.04 -2.62
C TYR A 61 -10.65 -13.62 -4.03
N SER A 62 -9.70 -13.44 -4.95
CA SER A 62 -9.81 -13.87 -6.35
C SER A 62 -8.44 -14.04 -7.01
N ALA A 63 -8.41 -14.58 -8.23
CA ALA A 63 -7.16 -14.63 -9.01
C ALA A 63 -6.61 -13.23 -9.35
N LYS A 64 -7.45 -12.19 -9.40
CA LYS A 64 -7.02 -10.80 -9.60
C LYS A 64 -6.53 -10.15 -8.32
N ILE A 65 -7.17 -10.49 -7.21
CA ILE A 65 -6.81 -10.00 -5.86
C ILE A 65 -6.57 -11.22 -4.97
N PRO A 66 -5.36 -11.82 -5.05
CA PRO A 66 -5.05 -13.08 -4.34
C PRO A 66 -4.71 -12.89 -2.86
N PHE A 67 -4.63 -11.65 -2.38
CA PHE A 67 -4.43 -11.33 -0.98
C PHE A 67 -5.16 -10.05 -0.61
N GLN A 68 -5.80 -10.05 0.55
CA GLN A 68 -6.44 -8.88 1.13
C GLN A 68 -6.43 -8.95 2.66
N PHE A 69 -6.25 -7.81 3.33
CA PHE A 69 -6.35 -7.69 4.78
C PHE A 69 -6.47 -6.21 5.20
N ASP A 70 -7.14 -5.96 6.32
CA ASP A 70 -7.20 -4.64 6.97
C ASP A 70 -6.24 -4.60 8.18
N TYR A 71 -5.07 -4.00 7.96
CA TYR A 71 -4.07 -3.77 8.99
C TYR A 71 -4.47 -2.61 9.91
N GLY A 72 -5.18 -1.61 9.37
CA GLY A 72 -5.59 -0.41 10.10
C GLY A 72 -6.60 -0.70 11.20
N ASP A 73 -7.67 -1.43 10.88
CA ASP A 73 -8.69 -1.84 11.86
C ASP A 73 -8.45 -3.26 12.40
N ARG A 74 -7.42 -3.95 11.89
CA ARG A 74 -6.98 -5.29 12.33
C ARG A 74 -8.07 -6.33 12.17
N ASP A 75 -8.64 -6.39 10.98
CA ASP A 75 -9.67 -7.35 10.66
C ASP A 75 -9.50 -8.00 9.28
N LYS A 76 -10.43 -8.89 8.90
CA LYS A 76 -10.36 -9.69 7.68
C LYS A 76 -11.04 -9.03 6.48
N ASP A 77 -11.53 -7.81 6.62
CA ASP A 77 -12.27 -7.10 5.57
C ASP A 77 -11.44 -5.98 4.95
N GLY A 78 -10.71 -6.29 3.88
CA GLY A 78 -9.94 -5.30 3.12
C GLY A 78 -10.79 -4.37 2.24
N MET A 79 -12.12 -4.40 2.36
CA MET A 79 -13.00 -3.44 1.68
C MET A 79 -12.82 -2.03 2.27
N PRO A 80 -13.07 -0.97 1.48
CA PRO A 80 -12.85 0.39 1.96
C PRO A 80 -13.84 0.83 3.06
N GLY A 81 -15.04 0.22 3.13
CA GLY A 81 -16.07 0.63 4.09
C GLY A 81 -16.35 2.14 4.00
N ASP A 82 -16.34 2.81 5.14
CA ASP A 82 -16.54 4.27 5.25
C ASP A 82 -15.25 5.09 5.01
N LYS A 83 -14.09 4.43 4.74
CA LYS A 83 -12.79 5.07 4.50
C LYS A 83 -12.69 5.74 3.12
N GLY A 84 -13.71 5.59 2.28
CA GLY A 84 -13.80 6.19 0.96
C GLY A 84 -13.23 5.33 -0.16
N SER A 85 -13.25 5.85 -1.40
CA SER A 85 -12.92 5.09 -2.62
C SER A 85 -11.48 5.28 -3.10
N HIS A 86 -10.61 5.93 -2.31
CA HIS A 86 -9.26 6.30 -2.76
C HIS A 86 -8.44 5.08 -3.16
N GLY A 87 -8.32 4.06 -2.30
CA GLY A 87 -7.59 2.82 -2.61
C GLY A 87 -8.16 2.06 -3.80
N THR A 88 -9.50 2.05 -3.98
CA THR A 88 -10.14 1.49 -5.18
C THR A 88 -9.71 2.21 -6.45
N HIS A 89 -9.66 3.55 -6.42
CA HIS A 89 -9.20 4.36 -7.55
C HIS A 89 -7.73 4.11 -7.86
N VAL A 90 -6.87 4.12 -6.85
CA VAL A 90 -5.43 3.82 -6.97
C VAL A 90 -5.21 2.43 -7.57
N ALA A 91 -5.84 1.39 -7.02
CA ALA A 91 -5.76 0.03 -7.52
C ALA A 91 -6.24 -0.09 -8.98
N SER A 92 -7.31 0.63 -9.34
CA SER A 92 -7.85 0.63 -10.71
C SER A 92 -6.88 1.28 -11.69
N THR A 93 -6.24 2.39 -11.30
CA THR A 93 -5.24 3.08 -12.12
C THR A 93 -4.00 2.21 -12.33
N ALA A 94 -3.54 1.51 -11.28
CA ALA A 94 -2.39 0.62 -11.36
C ALA A 94 -2.67 -0.62 -12.22
N ALA A 95 -3.76 -1.36 -11.92
CA ALA A 95 -3.95 -2.69 -12.46
C ALA A 95 -5.41 -3.06 -12.81
N GLY A 96 -6.30 -2.09 -12.96
CA GLY A 96 -7.68 -2.34 -13.37
C GLY A 96 -7.79 -3.09 -14.70
N ASN A 97 -8.76 -4.00 -14.83
CA ASN A 97 -9.00 -4.77 -16.06
C ASN A 97 -10.47 -5.15 -16.19
N THR A 98 -11.19 -4.41 -17.03
CA THR A 98 -12.59 -4.72 -17.32
C THR A 98 -12.76 -5.86 -18.33
N GLY A 99 -11.70 -6.19 -19.08
CA GLY A 99 -11.76 -7.17 -20.18
C GLY A 99 -12.47 -6.69 -21.44
N VAL A 100 -13.18 -5.57 -21.41
CA VAL A 100 -14.04 -5.10 -22.53
C VAL A 100 -13.84 -3.63 -22.90
N ASN A 101 -13.24 -2.82 -22.03
CA ASN A 101 -13.06 -1.37 -22.26
C ASN A 101 -11.60 -0.97 -22.02
N GLU A 102 -10.84 -0.83 -23.10
CA GLU A 102 -9.41 -0.44 -23.01
C GLU A 102 -9.20 0.94 -22.40
N ALA A 103 -10.15 1.86 -22.54
CA ALA A 103 -10.06 3.21 -21.97
C ALA A 103 -10.19 3.24 -20.44
N ALA A 104 -10.70 2.15 -19.85
CA ALA A 104 -10.85 2.00 -18.41
C ALA A 104 -9.84 0.99 -17.80
N MET A 105 -8.82 0.59 -18.57
CA MET A 105 -7.77 -0.31 -18.07
C MET A 105 -6.69 0.46 -17.31
N GLY A 106 -6.17 -0.16 -16.26
CA GLY A 106 -4.99 0.31 -15.56
C GLY A 106 -3.72 0.15 -16.40
N VAL A 107 -2.61 0.69 -15.90
CA VAL A 107 -1.30 0.65 -16.58
C VAL A 107 -0.78 -0.79 -16.74
N ALA A 108 -1.03 -1.65 -15.74
CA ALA A 108 -0.60 -3.05 -15.68
C ALA A 108 -1.80 -4.01 -15.52
N PRO A 109 -2.71 -4.10 -16.52
CA PRO A 109 -4.00 -4.80 -16.35
C PRO A 109 -3.89 -6.31 -16.10
N GLN A 110 -2.73 -6.91 -16.40
CA GLN A 110 -2.47 -8.34 -16.14
C GLN A 110 -1.75 -8.59 -14.80
N ALA A 111 -1.36 -7.54 -14.06
CA ALA A 111 -0.82 -7.72 -12.71
C ALA A 111 -1.92 -8.16 -11.73
N GLN A 112 -1.53 -8.88 -10.70
CA GLN A 112 -2.36 -9.16 -9.54
C GLN A 112 -2.24 -8.03 -8.51
N ILE A 113 -3.31 -7.78 -7.78
CA ILE A 113 -3.38 -6.74 -6.75
C ILE A 113 -3.32 -7.40 -5.37
N ILE A 114 -2.39 -6.97 -4.55
CA ILE A 114 -2.31 -7.30 -3.13
C ILE A 114 -2.95 -6.12 -2.38
N ASN A 115 -4.14 -6.33 -1.83
CA ASN A 115 -4.92 -5.28 -1.17
C ASN A 115 -4.60 -5.23 0.32
N MET A 116 -3.93 -4.17 0.75
CA MET A 116 -3.52 -3.94 2.13
C MET A 116 -4.13 -2.63 2.63
N ASN A 117 -5.28 -2.72 3.31
CA ASN A 117 -5.89 -1.56 3.92
C ASN A 117 -5.10 -1.18 5.18
N VAL A 118 -4.46 -0.02 5.16
CA VAL A 118 -3.63 0.49 6.28
C VAL A 118 -4.27 1.67 7.01
N PHE A 119 -5.42 2.16 6.51
CA PHE A 119 -6.16 3.24 7.13
C PHE A 119 -7.17 2.73 8.16
N LYS A 120 -7.33 3.47 9.24
CA LYS A 120 -8.32 3.18 10.29
C LYS A 120 -9.66 3.81 9.96
N SER A 121 -10.74 3.17 10.36
CA SER A 121 -12.09 3.76 10.32
C SER A 121 -12.18 5.06 11.15
N SER A 122 -11.34 5.21 12.17
CA SER A 122 -11.20 6.44 12.94
C SER A 122 -10.45 7.56 12.23
N GLY A 123 -9.90 7.29 11.04
CA GLY A 123 -9.10 8.20 10.22
C GLY A 123 -7.59 8.02 10.39
N GLY A 124 -6.88 8.26 9.29
CA GLY A 124 -5.42 8.17 9.23
C GLY A 124 -4.87 6.75 9.17
N ALA A 125 -3.59 6.63 8.85
CA ALA A 125 -2.81 5.41 8.92
C ALA A 125 -1.72 5.54 9.99
N SER A 126 -1.31 4.43 10.61
CA SER A 126 -0.16 4.44 11.52
C SER A 126 1.02 3.75 10.87
N TYR A 127 2.23 4.19 11.21
CA TYR A 127 3.44 3.52 10.69
C TYR A 127 3.51 2.06 11.11
N SER A 128 3.05 1.69 12.33
CA SER A 128 3.03 0.29 12.75
C SER A 128 2.22 -0.61 11.81
N ASP A 129 1.09 -0.10 11.30
CA ASP A 129 0.22 -0.85 10.39
C ASP A 129 0.83 -0.89 8.97
N ILE A 130 1.47 0.20 8.53
CA ILE A 130 2.23 0.25 7.26
C ILE A 130 3.42 -0.71 7.30
N LEU A 131 4.20 -0.73 8.40
CA LEU A 131 5.35 -1.62 8.53
C LEU A 131 4.93 -3.09 8.53
N ALA A 132 3.86 -3.45 9.23
CA ALA A 132 3.32 -4.81 9.18
C ALA A 132 2.91 -5.23 7.76
N ALA A 133 2.28 -4.33 7.00
CA ALA A 133 1.93 -4.59 5.61
C ALA A 133 3.17 -4.75 4.71
N LEU A 134 4.23 -3.94 4.91
CA LEU A 134 5.48 -4.06 4.15
C LEU A 134 6.23 -5.36 4.45
N GLU A 135 6.25 -5.80 5.72
CA GLU A 135 6.80 -7.12 6.09
C GLU A 135 6.09 -8.26 5.34
N ASP A 136 4.76 -8.22 5.27
CA ASP A 136 3.99 -9.21 4.52
C ASP A 136 4.20 -9.08 3.01
N CYS A 137 4.48 -7.88 2.46
CA CYS A 137 4.89 -7.70 1.06
C CYS A 137 6.18 -8.47 0.74
N ILE A 138 7.17 -8.41 1.64
CA ILE A 138 8.45 -9.15 1.49
C ILE A 138 8.17 -10.65 1.40
N LEU A 139 7.38 -11.17 2.34
CA LEU A 139 7.05 -12.60 2.39
C LEU A 139 6.23 -13.06 1.18
N LEU A 140 5.29 -12.24 0.70
CA LEU A 140 4.47 -12.53 -0.49
C LEU A 140 5.28 -12.49 -1.79
N GLY A 141 6.48 -11.88 -1.79
CA GLY A 141 7.28 -11.66 -2.98
C GLY A 141 6.63 -10.64 -3.91
N VAL A 142 6.14 -9.53 -3.36
CA VAL A 142 5.57 -8.42 -4.11
C VAL A 142 6.66 -7.76 -4.97
N ASP A 143 6.33 -7.37 -6.20
CA ASP A 143 7.29 -6.69 -7.09
C ASP A 143 7.29 -5.17 -6.87
N VAL A 144 6.10 -4.60 -6.64
CA VAL A 144 5.92 -3.15 -6.45
C VAL A 144 4.91 -2.89 -5.36
N THR A 145 5.23 -1.97 -4.45
CA THR A 145 4.25 -1.40 -3.53
C THR A 145 3.88 0.01 -3.96
N ASN A 146 2.61 0.37 -3.81
CA ASN A 146 2.13 1.73 -3.95
C ASN A 146 1.64 2.26 -2.60
N LEU A 147 2.23 3.38 -2.16
CA LEU A 147 1.85 4.14 -0.99
C LEU A 147 1.37 5.53 -1.45
N SER A 148 0.08 5.64 -1.81
CA SER A 148 -0.55 6.92 -2.13
C SER A 148 -1.03 7.63 -0.86
N LEU A 149 -0.13 7.76 0.09
CA LEU A 149 -0.33 8.31 1.42
C LEU A 149 0.93 9.06 1.88
N GLY A 150 0.80 9.84 2.93
CA GLY A 150 1.94 10.51 3.54
C GLY A 150 1.53 11.64 4.47
N SER A 151 2.50 12.17 5.18
CA SER A 151 2.40 13.39 5.99
C SER A 151 3.26 14.48 5.37
N ASP A 152 2.75 15.71 5.37
CA ASP A 152 3.45 16.86 4.79
C ASP A 152 4.74 17.19 5.53
N CYS A 153 5.70 17.76 4.82
CA CYS A 153 7.01 18.14 5.34
C CYS A 153 7.79 16.93 5.88
N GLY A 154 7.95 15.91 5.03
CA GLY A 154 8.64 14.69 5.38
C GLY A 154 10.08 14.91 5.86
N TYR A 155 10.42 14.30 6.98
CA TYR A 155 11.76 14.30 7.56
C TYR A 155 12.05 12.95 8.19
N ILE A 156 13.26 12.47 8.01
CA ILE A 156 13.77 11.29 8.68
C ILE A 156 15.20 11.55 9.19
N ASP A 157 15.47 11.18 10.42
CA ASP A 157 16.80 11.23 11.02
C ASP A 157 17.46 9.85 10.95
N TYR A 158 18.36 9.68 9.99
CA TYR A 158 19.09 8.42 9.78
C TYR A 158 20.07 8.10 10.92
N ASP A 159 20.48 9.10 11.68
CA ASP A 159 21.37 8.94 12.84
C ASP A 159 20.60 8.79 14.17
N SER A 160 19.27 8.70 14.10
CA SER A 160 18.42 8.59 15.29
C SER A 160 18.72 7.33 16.10
N GLU A 161 18.85 7.52 17.42
CA GLU A 161 18.95 6.41 18.37
C GLU A 161 17.58 5.90 18.85
N ASP A 162 16.49 6.55 18.44
CA ASP A 162 15.13 6.12 18.77
C ASP A 162 14.80 4.76 18.17
N ALA A 163 14.29 3.84 19.00
CA ALA A 163 14.01 2.46 18.59
C ALA A 163 12.94 2.37 17.51
N PHE A 164 11.95 3.26 17.52
CA PHE A 164 10.90 3.26 16.51
C PHE A 164 11.46 3.72 15.16
N THR A 165 12.23 4.81 15.12
CA THR A 165 12.88 5.32 13.90
C THR A 165 13.81 4.27 13.28
N LYS A 166 14.60 3.58 14.11
CA LYS A 166 15.45 2.46 13.66
C LYS A 166 14.64 1.32 13.04
N SER A 167 13.54 0.92 13.66
CA SER A 167 12.66 -0.11 13.13
C SER A 167 12.01 0.32 11.82
N LEU A 168 11.59 1.57 11.72
CA LEU A 168 11.02 2.15 10.50
C LEU A 168 12.03 2.07 9.34
N LEU A 169 13.25 2.56 9.56
CA LEU A 169 14.31 2.52 8.54
C LEU A 169 14.66 1.09 8.15
N ASP A 170 14.81 0.18 9.11
CA ASP A 170 15.12 -1.24 8.87
C ASP A 170 14.06 -1.92 7.97
N VAL A 171 12.78 -1.69 8.20
CA VAL A 171 11.73 -2.30 7.38
C VAL A 171 11.74 -1.74 5.96
N PHE A 172 11.92 -0.43 5.79
CA PHE A 172 12.02 0.18 4.45
C PHE A 172 13.25 -0.34 3.70
N GLU A 173 14.42 -0.39 4.35
CA GLU A 173 15.67 -0.93 3.78
C GLU A 173 15.49 -2.40 3.34
N ARG A 174 15.01 -3.27 4.25
CA ARG A 174 14.76 -4.68 3.93
C ARG A 174 13.73 -4.87 2.82
N THR A 175 12.73 -4.00 2.74
CA THR A 175 11.76 -4.04 1.65
C THR A 175 12.43 -3.77 0.31
N GLY A 176 13.25 -2.72 0.21
CA GLY A 176 14.04 -2.43 -0.99
C GLY A 176 15.06 -3.53 -1.33
N GLU A 177 15.81 -4.01 -0.33
CA GLU A 177 16.80 -5.10 -0.51
C GLU A 177 16.17 -6.42 -0.98
N SER A 178 14.92 -6.69 -0.60
CA SER A 178 14.17 -7.86 -1.08
C SER A 178 13.77 -7.78 -2.55
N GLY A 179 14.00 -6.64 -3.20
CA GLY A 179 13.68 -6.38 -4.61
C GLY A 179 12.31 -5.74 -4.83
N VAL A 180 11.59 -5.38 -3.77
CA VAL A 180 10.33 -4.65 -3.87
C VAL A 180 10.60 -3.18 -4.22
N SER A 181 9.97 -2.68 -5.28
CA SER A 181 10.02 -1.26 -5.63
C SER A 181 8.97 -0.48 -4.84
N LEU A 182 9.39 0.51 -4.06
CA LEU A 182 8.51 1.33 -3.22
C LEU A 182 8.12 2.62 -3.97
N ALA A 183 6.95 2.65 -4.61
CA ALA A 183 6.39 3.84 -5.25
C ALA A 183 5.56 4.63 -4.23
N VAL A 184 6.03 5.81 -3.86
CA VAL A 184 5.46 6.62 -2.80
C VAL A 184 5.08 8.02 -3.31
N ALA A 185 3.86 8.47 -3.02
CA ALA A 185 3.41 9.80 -3.42
C ALA A 185 4.24 10.89 -2.73
N ALA A 186 4.75 11.85 -3.51
CA ALA A 186 5.50 13.00 -3.01
C ALA A 186 4.62 13.96 -2.16
N GLY A 187 3.31 13.78 -2.20
CA GLY A 187 2.34 14.56 -1.43
C GLY A 187 1.65 15.65 -2.25
N ASN A 188 0.70 16.32 -1.60
CA ASN A 188 -0.14 17.36 -2.20
C ASN A 188 0.14 18.76 -1.64
N ALA A 189 1.01 18.87 -0.64
CA ALA A 189 1.36 20.15 -0.02
C ALA A 189 2.42 20.88 -0.84
N TYR A 190 2.05 22.00 -1.45
CA TYR A 190 2.97 22.83 -2.20
C TYR A 190 3.88 23.66 -1.30
N ASN A 191 3.39 24.11 -0.14
CA ASN A 191 4.13 24.93 0.81
C ASN A 191 3.66 24.74 2.25
N ALA A 192 4.50 25.12 3.21
CA ALA A 192 4.22 25.09 4.64
C ALA A 192 3.44 26.33 5.14
N ALA A 193 2.93 27.19 4.26
CA ALA A 193 2.31 28.46 4.64
C ALA A 193 1.14 28.32 5.61
N TYR A 194 0.40 27.22 5.51
CA TYR A 194 -0.81 26.98 6.32
C TYR A 194 -0.55 26.12 7.58
N GLY A 195 0.65 25.61 7.76
CA GLY A 195 1.03 24.84 8.93
C GLY A 195 0.34 23.49 9.13
N ASP A 196 -0.72 23.19 8.39
CA ASP A 196 -1.33 21.87 8.25
C ASP A 196 -2.15 21.77 6.95
N ALA A 197 -2.42 20.54 6.52
CA ALA A 197 -3.15 20.24 5.29
C ALA A 197 -4.62 20.71 5.32
N PHE A 198 -5.15 21.07 6.49
CA PHE A 198 -6.55 21.47 6.68
C PHE A 198 -6.73 22.97 6.88
N GLY A 199 -5.67 23.75 6.80
CA GLY A 199 -5.74 25.20 6.87
C GLY A 199 -6.13 25.77 8.25
N GLY A 200 -5.98 24.96 9.32
CA GLY A 200 -6.35 25.35 10.69
C GLY A 200 -5.36 26.27 11.37
N LYS A 201 -4.16 26.45 10.81
CA LYS A 201 -3.09 27.29 11.39
C LYS A 201 -2.89 28.58 10.60
N ALA A 202 -2.37 29.58 11.30
CA ALA A 202 -2.03 30.85 10.67
C ALA A 202 -0.95 30.68 9.60
N LEU A 203 -1.00 31.54 8.56
CA LEU A 203 0.05 31.62 7.54
C LEU A 203 1.42 31.88 8.17
N ALA A 204 2.41 31.11 7.75
CA ALA A 204 3.80 31.36 8.13
C ALA A 204 4.31 32.64 7.43
N SER A 205 5.15 33.40 8.14
CA SER A 205 5.78 34.62 7.58
C SER A 205 6.88 34.30 6.58
N ASN A 206 7.41 33.09 6.62
CA ASN A 206 8.45 32.59 5.69
C ASN A 206 8.16 31.11 5.38
N PRO A 207 7.19 30.82 4.49
CA PRO A 207 6.83 29.44 4.17
C PRO A 207 7.90 28.77 3.33
N ASP A 208 8.11 27.45 3.59
CA ASP A 208 8.86 26.60 2.68
C ASP A 208 7.98 26.21 1.49
N TYR A 209 8.57 26.07 0.32
CA TYR A 209 7.90 25.68 -0.91
C TYR A 209 8.49 24.39 -1.48
N GLY A 210 7.68 23.66 -2.24
CA GLY A 210 8.09 22.41 -2.86
C GLY A 210 8.28 21.30 -1.86
N LEU A 211 7.36 21.19 -0.90
CA LEU A 211 7.42 20.19 0.17
C LEU A 211 7.21 18.79 -0.37
N VAL A 212 7.98 17.86 0.15
CA VAL A 212 7.84 16.43 -0.09
C VAL A 212 7.37 15.74 1.18
N SER A 213 6.38 14.87 1.05
CA SER A 213 5.79 14.14 2.17
C SER A 213 6.65 12.94 2.58
N GLU A 214 6.59 12.55 3.85
CA GLU A 214 7.06 11.23 4.28
C GLU A 214 5.95 10.19 4.05
N PRO A 215 6.26 8.91 3.74
CA PRO A 215 7.61 8.33 3.68
C PRO A 215 8.31 8.48 2.31
N SER A 216 7.84 9.33 1.41
CA SER A 216 8.46 9.52 0.09
C SER A 216 9.88 10.12 0.15
N THR A 217 10.25 10.71 1.29
CA THR A 217 11.61 11.21 1.57
C THR A 217 12.59 10.13 2.03
N TYR A 218 12.14 8.89 2.27
CA TYR A 218 13.02 7.82 2.74
C TYR A 218 13.86 7.27 1.59
N GLY A 219 15.10 6.81 1.90
CA GLY A 219 16.10 6.44 0.91
C GLY A 219 15.65 5.38 -0.10
N GLU A 220 14.84 4.41 0.34
CA GLU A 220 14.35 3.32 -0.50
C GLU A 220 13.09 3.70 -1.31
N SER A 221 12.53 4.90 -1.07
CA SER A 221 11.31 5.33 -1.74
C SER A 221 11.59 5.93 -3.11
N LEU A 222 10.87 5.46 -4.14
CA LEU A 222 10.69 6.17 -5.39
C LEU A 222 9.63 7.25 -5.18
N SER A 223 10.07 8.49 -4.94
CA SER A 223 9.19 9.64 -4.75
C SER A 223 8.51 10.03 -6.04
N VAL A 224 7.18 9.93 -6.10
CA VAL A 224 6.39 10.19 -7.31
C VAL A 224 5.62 11.49 -7.13
N ALA A 225 5.94 12.49 -7.96
CA ALA A 225 5.25 13.78 -8.03
C ALA A 225 4.48 13.91 -9.35
N ALA A 226 3.36 14.67 -9.32
CA ALA A 226 2.54 15.03 -10.48
C ALA A 226 2.93 16.42 -11.02
#